data_4e5e01ad0ece34b2f67ae321c800f255
#
_entry.id   4e5e01ad0ece34b2f67ae321c800f255
#
_cell.length_a   1.000
_cell.length_b   1.000
_cell.length_c   1.000
_cell.angle_alpha   90.00
_cell.angle_beta   90.00
_cell.angle_gamma   90.00
#
_symmetry.space_group_name_H-M   'P 1'
#
loop_
_entity.id
_entity.type
_entity.pdbx_description
1 polymer ?
#
loop_
_entity_poly.entity_id
_entity_poly.type
_entity_poly.pdbx_seq_one_letter_code
_entity_poly.pdbx_strand_id
1 'polypeptide(L)'
;LSLHDALPISTIFDLFGEYNQLFQNKKKLSPFIKKSLMIKKAMIEIDEFDENKRHIFNYGHTFGHAIEAITSYKIPHGQAVTVGINIANYISMKMNFIKQEEFLKIYDTLKINMPLFKLTISNIDDYMDALSKDKKNKKNLLGCILKNKAGTLEKHFLKLDKVLKGWLIEYSTKY
;
A
#
# COMPACT_ATOMS: atom_id res chain seq x y z
N LEU A 1 -14.17 -4.35 -17.51
CA LEU A 1 -12.78 -4.84 -17.44
C LEU A 1 -12.35 -4.82 -15.99
N SER A 2 -12.13 -5.99 -15.41
CA SER A 2 -11.60 -6.14 -14.07
C SER A 2 -10.13 -5.64 -14.07
N LEU A 3 -9.64 -5.07 -12.96
CA LEU A 3 -8.20 -4.79 -12.80
C LEU A 3 -7.34 -6.07 -12.95
N HIS A 4 -7.92 -7.24 -12.73
CA HIS A 4 -7.34 -8.55 -13.05
C HIS A 4 -7.02 -8.72 -14.55
N ASP A 5 -7.80 -8.09 -15.42
CA ASP A 5 -7.59 -8.18 -16.88
C ASP A 5 -6.49 -7.21 -17.36
N ALA A 6 -6.17 -6.19 -16.55
CA ALA A 6 -5.21 -5.16 -16.92
C ALA A 6 -3.74 -5.53 -16.59
N LEU A 7 -3.51 -6.36 -15.58
CA LEU A 7 -2.19 -6.87 -15.19
C LEU A 7 -2.33 -8.34 -14.79
N PRO A 8 -1.90 -9.29 -15.61
CA PRO A 8 -1.64 -10.64 -15.12
C PRO A 8 -0.71 -10.55 -13.91
N ILE A 9 -1.04 -11.27 -12.84
CA ILE A 9 -0.21 -11.36 -11.63
C ILE A 9 1.24 -11.67 -11.97
N SER A 10 1.49 -12.49 -13.01
CA SER A 10 2.80 -12.73 -13.62
C SER A 10 3.58 -11.45 -13.93
N THR A 11 2.95 -10.40 -14.44
CA THR A 11 3.65 -9.16 -14.83
C THR A 11 4.18 -8.38 -13.60
N ILE A 12 3.53 -8.48 -12.44
CA ILE A 12 4.01 -7.85 -11.20
C ILE A 12 5.19 -8.65 -10.65
N PHE A 13 5.12 -9.97 -10.65
CA PHE A 13 6.24 -10.82 -10.23
C PHE A 13 7.43 -10.69 -11.18
N ASP A 14 7.20 -10.58 -12.50
CA ASP A 14 8.24 -10.33 -13.49
C ASP A 14 8.90 -8.96 -13.25
N LEU A 15 8.10 -7.92 -12.98
CA LEU A 15 8.59 -6.60 -12.62
C LEU A 15 9.50 -6.65 -11.39
N PHE A 16 9.09 -7.34 -10.33
CA PHE A 16 9.88 -7.44 -9.10
C PHE A 16 11.07 -8.39 -9.26
N GLY A 17 10.96 -9.45 -10.07
CA GLY A 17 12.08 -10.35 -10.38
C GLY A 17 13.23 -9.65 -11.12
N GLU A 18 12.92 -8.65 -11.98
CA GLU A 18 13.89 -7.87 -12.73
C GLU A 18 14.16 -6.48 -12.12
N TYR A 19 13.62 -6.18 -10.94
CA TYR A 19 13.57 -4.83 -10.36
C TYR A 19 14.92 -4.09 -10.39
N ASN A 20 15.99 -4.73 -9.93
CA ASN A 20 17.32 -4.13 -9.92
C ASN A 20 17.88 -3.85 -11.31
N GLN A 21 17.48 -4.63 -12.32
CA GLN A 21 17.91 -4.46 -13.71
C GLN A 21 17.13 -3.35 -14.43
N LEU A 22 15.89 -3.08 -14.00
CA LEU A 22 15.03 -2.07 -14.61
C LEU A 22 15.57 -0.65 -14.42
N PHE A 23 16.18 -0.37 -13.27
CA PHE A 23 16.79 0.96 -13.00
C PHE A 23 18.07 1.18 -13.78
N GLN A 24 18.79 0.13 -14.13
CA GLN A 24 20.01 0.21 -14.92
C GLN A 24 19.72 0.34 -16.42
N ASN A 25 18.54 -0.03 -16.87
CA ASN A 25 18.17 -0.01 -18.29
C ASN A 25 16.81 0.65 -18.53
N LYS A 26 16.84 1.95 -18.86
CA LYS A 26 15.64 2.76 -19.14
C LYS A 26 14.74 2.17 -20.24
N LYS A 27 15.30 1.42 -21.21
CA LYS A 27 14.50 0.77 -22.26
C LYS A 27 13.62 -0.36 -21.69
N LYS A 28 14.10 -1.08 -20.70
CA LYS A 28 13.32 -2.11 -19.99
C LYS A 28 12.19 -1.48 -19.13
N LEU A 29 12.39 -0.29 -18.58
CA LEU A 29 11.41 0.41 -17.74
C LEU A 29 10.24 0.98 -18.56
N SER A 30 10.48 1.42 -19.80
CA SER A 30 9.49 2.09 -20.65
C SER A 30 8.18 1.30 -20.83
N PRO A 31 8.18 -0.03 -21.12
CA PRO A 31 6.95 -0.81 -21.22
C PRO A 31 6.11 -0.81 -19.95
N PHE A 32 6.74 -0.86 -18.79
CA PHE A 32 6.02 -0.84 -17.50
C PHE A 32 5.39 0.52 -17.22
N ILE A 33 6.10 1.62 -17.53
CA ILE A 33 5.55 2.97 -17.44
C ILE A 33 4.33 3.10 -18.35
N LYS A 34 4.46 2.69 -19.63
CA LYS A 34 3.36 2.74 -20.60
C LYS A 34 2.15 1.94 -20.09
N LYS A 35 2.36 0.72 -19.58
CA LYS A 35 1.29 -0.13 -19.07
C LYS A 35 0.60 0.51 -17.85
N SER A 36 1.37 1.08 -16.91
CA SER A 36 0.83 1.81 -15.75
C SER A 36 -0.03 3.00 -16.17
N LEU A 37 0.40 3.77 -17.18
CA LEU A 37 -0.37 4.89 -17.71
C LEU A 37 -1.66 4.43 -18.40
N MET A 38 -1.63 3.30 -19.14
CA MET A 38 -2.83 2.74 -19.76
C MET A 38 -3.86 2.27 -18.72
N ILE A 39 -3.41 1.63 -17.63
CA ILE A 39 -4.27 1.22 -16.52
C ILE A 39 -4.90 2.45 -15.86
N LYS A 40 -4.09 3.47 -15.58
CA LYS A 40 -4.57 4.71 -14.99
C LYS A 40 -5.59 5.40 -15.90
N LYS A 41 -5.32 5.46 -17.21
CA LYS A 41 -6.24 6.01 -18.20
C LYS A 41 -7.59 5.27 -18.18
N ALA A 42 -7.58 3.95 -18.32
CA ALA A 42 -8.81 3.15 -18.31
C ALA A 42 -9.63 3.35 -17.03
N MET A 43 -8.96 3.51 -15.87
CA MET A 43 -9.64 3.74 -14.61
C MET A 43 -10.23 5.16 -14.50
N ILE A 44 -9.54 6.17 -15.07
CA ILE A 44 -10.07 7.55 -15.14
C ILE A 44 -11.31 7.60 -16.04
N GLU A 45 -11.32 6.88 -17.15
CA GLU A 45 -12.49 6.78 -18.06
C GLU A 45 -13.70 6.13 -17.37
N ILE A 46 -13.50 5.26 -16.37
CA ILE A 46 -14.57 4.62 -15.59
C ILE A 46 -15.04 5.51 -14.43
N ASP A 47 -14.12 6.24 -13.80
CA ASP A 47 -14.35 7.01 -12.57
C ASP A 47 -13.48 8.27 -12.57
N GLU A 48 -13.89 9.28 -13.33
CA GLU A 48 -13.15 10.53 -13.55
C GLU A 48 -12.92 11.29 -12.24
N PHE A 49 -13.93 11.34 -11.38
CA PHE A 49 -13.92 12.16 -10.16
C PHE A 49 -13.45 11.42 -8.91
N ASP A 50 -12.95 10.16 -9.03
CA ASP A 50 -12.47 9.36 -7.90
C ASP A 50 -13.51 9.14 -6.80
N GLU A 51 -14.75 8.92 -7.19
CA GLU A 51 -15.87 8.74 -6.24
C GLU A 51 -16.09 7.27 -5.86
N ASN A 52 -15.62 6.32 -6.68
CA ASN A 52 -15.96 4.90 -6.55
C ASN A 52 -14.75 3.98 -6.77
N LYS A 53 -14.64 3.41 -7.97
CA LYS A 53 -13.69 2.34 -8.29
C LYS A 53 -12.23 2.79 -8.24
N ARG A 54 -11.96 4.04 -8.56
CA ARG A 54 -10.60 4.59 -8.61
C ARG A 54 -9.95 4.70 -7.24
N HIS A 55 -10.74 4.69 -6.16
CA HIS A 55 -10.22 4.68 -4.78
C HIS A 55 -9.20 3.56 -4.51
N ILE A 56 -9.26 2.44 -5.24
CA ILE A 56 -8.29 1.34 -5.08
C ILE A 56 -6.85 1.75 -5.40
N PHE A 57 -6.63 2.78 -6.21
CA PHE A 57 -5.29 3.33 -6.45
C PHE A 57 -4.67 4.00 -5.21
N ASN A 58 -5.48 4.27 -4.19
CA ASN A 58 -4.99 4.71 -2.89
C ASN A 58 -4.55 3.55 -1.97
N TYR A 59 -4.41 2.33 -2.49
CA TYR A 59 -3.90 1.20 -1.73
C TYR A 59 -2.51 1.50 -1.18
N GLY A 60 -2.35 1.36 0.12
CA GLY A 60 -1.13 1.71 0.85
C GLY A 60 -0.90 3.21 1.07
N HIS A 61 -1.59 4.12 0.37
CA HIS A 61 -1.31 5.56 0.47
C HIS A 61 -1.60 6.14 1.85
N THR A 62 -2.68 5.75 2.51
CA THR A 62 -3.01 6.23 3.86
C THR A 62 -1.86 5.97 4.83
N PHE A 63 -1.33 4.75 4.81
CA PHE A 63 -0.21 4.35 5.66
C PHE A 63 1.12 4.92 5.16
N GLY A 64 1.32 5.00 3.85
CA GLY A 64 2.51 5.57 3.22
C GLY A 64 2.67 7.06 3.48
N HIS A 65 1.62 7.85 3.33
CA HIS A 65 1.64 9.30 3.63
C HIS A 65 2.00 9.59 5.09
N ALA A 66 1.53 8.75 6.03
CA ALA A 66 1.94 8.89 7.43
C ALA A 66 3.45 8.62 7.63
N ILE A 67 4.03 7.65 6.88
CA ILE A 67 5.48 7.43 6.87
C ILE A 67 6.21 8.64 6.28
N GLU A 68 5.75 9.18 5.16
CA GLU A 68 6.33 10.40 4.58
C GLU A 68 6.33 11.55 5.59
N ALA A 69 5.21 11.74 6.29
CA ALA A 69 5.08 12.82 7.29
C ALA A 69 6.08 12.68 8.44
N ILE A 70 6.17 11.51 9.08
CA ILE A 70 7.08 11.30 10.23
C ILE A 70 8.55 11.26 9.83
N THR A 71 8.85 11.03 8.56
CA THR A 71 10.23 11.07 8.02
C THR A 71 10.58 12.40 7.36
N SER A 72 9.70 13.41 7.49
CA SER A 72 9.86 14.73 6.84
C SER A 72 10.13 14.59 5.34
N TYR A 73 9.40 13.67 4.67
CA TYR A 73 9.48 13.39 3.23
C TYR A 73 10.88 12.95 2.73
N LYS A 74 11.72 12.41 3.61
CA LYS A 74 13.05 11.90 3.22
C LYS A 74 12.97 10.57 2.48
N ILE A 75 11.88 9.82 2.64
CA ILE A 75 11.64 8.57 1.93
C ILE A 75 10.90 8.88 0.62
N PRO A 76 11.37 8.36 -0.53
CA PRO A 76 10.66 8.52 -1.79
C PRO A 76 9.24 7.97 -1.71
N HIS A 77 8.26 8.69 -2.29
CA HIS A 77 6.84 8.37 -2.24
C HIS A 77 6.53 6.89 -2.56
N GLY A 78 7.09 6.37 -3.66
CA GLY A 78 6.84 4.97 -4.05
C GLY A 78 7.34 3.95 -3.02
N GLN A 79 8.42 4.24 -2.29
CA GLN A 79 8.92 3.38 -1.21
C GLN A 79 8.03 3.50 0.03
N ALA A 80 7.62 4.70 0.41
CA ALA A 80 6.68 4.91 1.52
C ALA A 80 5.34 4.20 1.25
N VAL A 81 4.81 4.30 0.02
CA VAL A 81 3.60 3.58 -0.39
C VAL A 81 3.82 2.06 -0.38
N THR A 82 5.00 1.55 -0.75
CA THR A 82 5.31 0.11 -0.66
C THR A 82 5.21 -0.40 0.78
N VAL A 83 5.78 0.32 1.75
CA VAL A 83 5.60 -0.01 3.18
C VAL A 83 4.14 0.11 3.58
N GLY A 84 3.44 1.13 3.10
CA GLY A 84 2.01 1.33 3.35
C GLY A 84 1.14 0.19 2.82
N ILE A 85 1.45 -0.37 1.64
CA ILE A 85 0.80 -1.57 1.10
C ILE A 85 1.05 -2.77 2.02
N ASN A 86 2.27 -2.92 2.51
CA ASN A 86 2.58 -4.03 3.42
C ASN A 86 1.82 -3.92 4.74
N ILE A 87 1.74 -2.72 5.32
CA ILE A 87 0.93 -2.46 6.53
C ILE A 87 -0.55 -2.75 6.26
N ALA A 88 -1.10 -2.32 5.13
CA ALA A 88 -2.49 -2.60 4.75
C ALA A 88 -2.77 -4.11 4.65
N ASN A 89 -1.85 -4.89 4.07
CA ASN A 89 -1.96 -6.35 4.04
C ASN A 89 -1.82 -6.99 5.42
N TYR A 90 -0.93 -6.47 6.26
CA TYR A 90 -0.82 -6.93 7.64
C TYR A 90 -2.13 -6.72 8.42
N ILE A 91 -2.76 -5.56 8.28
CA ILE A 91 -4.06 -5.26 8.88
C ILE A 91 -5.14 -6.18 8.30
N SER A 92 -5.15 -6.40 6.98
CA SER A 92 -6.07 -7.37 6.34
C SER A 92 -5.91 -8.78 6.93
N MET A 93 -4.68 -9.20 7.23
CA MET A 93 -4.40 -10.47 7.92
C MET A 93 -4.94 -10.45 9.35
N LYS A 94 -4.72 -9.39 10.13
CA LYS A 94 -5.24 -9.25 11.50
C LYS A 94 -6.77 -9.24 11.56
N MET A 95 -7.43 -8.79 10.49
CA MET A 95 -8.88 -8.82 10.31
C MET A 95 -9.39 -10.17 9.75
N ASN A 96 -8.52 -11.15 9.55
CA ASN A 96 -8.83 -12.45 8.93
C ASN A 96 -9.42 -12.32 7.50
N PHE A 97 -9.01 -11.31 6.76
CA PHE A 97 -9.36 -11.15 5.34
C PHE A 97 -8.42 -11.95 4.45
N ILE A 98 -7.14 -12.04 4.81
CA ILE A 98 -6.15 -12.88 4.15
C ILE A 98 -5.45 -13.79 5.16
N LYS A 99 -4.89 -14.91 4.69
CA LYS A 99 -4.11 -15.83 5.52
C LYS A 99 -2.69 -15.29 5.73
N GLN A 100 -2.03 -15.74 6.82
CA GLN A 100 -0.64 -15.38 7.10
C GLN A 100 0.32 -15.77 5.97
N GLU A 101 0.13 -16.93 5.37
CA GLU A 101 0.95 -17.40 4.24
C GLU A 101 0.88 -16.44 3.05
N GLU A 102 -0.31 -15.93 2.76
CA GLU A 102 -0.54 -14.96 1.70
C GLU A 102 0.14 -13.62 2.02
N PHE A 103 -0.01 -13.15 3.26
CA PHE A 103 0.69 -11.94 3.72
C PHE A 103 2.21 -12.07 3.57
N LEU A 104 2.80 -13.19 4.01
CA LEU A 104 4.24 -13.41 3.91
C LEU A 104 4.74 -13.43 2.46
N LYS A 105 3.98 -14.05 1.56
CA LYS A 105 4.29 -14.05 0.13
C LYS A 105 4.29 -12.63 -0.47
N ILE A 106 3.31 -11.80 -0.08
CA ILE A 106 3.25 -10.39 -0.49
C ILE A 106 4.44 -9.62 0.10
N TYR A 107 4.73 -9.79 1.38
CA TYR A 107 5.86 -9.16 2.06
C TYR A 107 7.18 -9.47 1.36
N ASP A 108 7.45 -10.75 1.07
CA ASP A 108 8.67 -11.17 0.38
C ASP A 108 8.83 -10.52 -1.01
N THR A 109 7.73 -10.26 -1.69
CA THR A 109 7.73 -9.54 -2.96
C THR A 109 8.01 -8.05 -2.78
N LEU A 110 7.37 -7.42 -1.80
CA LEU A 110 7.46 -5.98 -1.60
C LEU A 110 8.79 -5.53 -0.98
N LYS A 111 9.44 -6.37 -0.16
CA LYS A 111 10.67 -6.01 0.57
C LYS A 111 11.80 -5.50 -0.31
N ILE A 112 11.84 -5.89 -1.60
CA ILE A 112 12.84 -5.42 -2.58
C ILE A 112 12.79 -3.89 -2.77
N ASN A 113 11.59 -3.29 -2.66
CA ASN A 113 11.40 -1.84 -2.83
C ASN A 113 11.24 -1.10 -1.51
N MET A 114 11.29 -1.78 -0.38
CA MET A 114 11.17 -1.11 0.92
C MET A 114 12.43 -0.31 1.25
N PRO A 115 12.28 0.88 1.85
CA PRO A 115 13.42 1.66 2.35
C PRO A 115 14.05 0.97 3.57
N LEU A 116 15.23 1.42 3.96
CA LEU A 116 15.87 1.00 5.22
C LEU A 116 15.10 1.48 6.47
N PHE A 117 14.16 2.41 6.30
CA PHE A 117 13.29 2.89 7.37
C PHE A 117 12.42 1.75 7.92
N LYS A 118 12.35 1.68 9.25
CA LYS A 118 11.42 0.81 9.96
C LYS A 118 10.52 1.64 10.88
N LEU A 119 9.24 1.28 10.89
CA LEU A 119 8.36 1.72 11.94
C LEU A 119 8.85 1.09 13.25
N THR A 120 8.95 1.87 14.32
CA THR A 120 9.47 1.43 15.62
C THR A 120 8.52 1.84 16.74
N ILE A 121 8.65 1.21 17.89
CA ILE A 121 7.87 1.58 19.09
C ILE A 121 8.09 3.06 19.46
N SER A 122 9.29 3.58 19.25
CA SER A 122 9.64 4.97 19.57
C SER A 122 8.96 6.02 18.69
N ASN A 123 8.56 5.66 17.45
CA ASN A 123 7.89 6.59 16.53
C ASN A 123 6.42 6.24 16.28
N ILE A 124 5.87 5.27 17.01
CA ILE A 124 4.50 4.81 16.78
C ILE A 124 3.44 5.88 17.12
N ASP A 125 3.69 6.71 18.12
CA ASP A 125 2.76 7.77 18.51
C ASP A 125 2.73 8.89 17.48
N ASP A 126 3.87 9.30 16.95
CA ASP A 126 3.98 10.25 15.85
C ASP A 126 3.29 9.69 14.58
N TYR A 127 3.43 8.39 14.35
CA TYR A 127 2.78 7.71 13.24
C TYR A 127 1.25 7.68 13.39
N MET A 128 0.73 7.36 14.57
CA MET A 128 -0.71 7.42 14.87
C MET A 128 -1.27 8.84 14.74
N ASP A 129 -0.52 9.85 15.18
CA ASP A 129 -0.89 11.25 15.01
C ASP A 129 -0.93 11.64 13.53
N ALA A 130 0.07 11.23 12.73
CA ALA A 130 0.08 11.46 11.29
C ALA A 130 -1.12 10.77 10.59
N LEU A 131 -1.45 9.53 10.97
CA LEU A 131 -2.64 8.83 10.46
C LEU A 131 -3.92 9.60 10.79
N SER A 132 -4.02 10.20 11.96
CA SER A 132 -5.21 10.95 12.39
C SER A 132 -5.48 12.20 11.53
N LYS A 133 -4.45 12.76 10.91
CA LYS A 133 -4.51 13.99 10.08
C LYS A 133 -4.84 13.72 8.62
N ASP A 134 -5.00 12.45 8.19
CA ASP A 134 -5.36 12.15 6.80
C ASP A 134 -6.75 12.71 6.45
N LYS A 135 -6.81 13.46 5.32
CA LYS A 135 -8.04 14.11 4.84
C LYS A 135 -9.17 13.13 4.50
N LYS A 136 -8.86 11.86 4.31
CA LYS A 136 -9.82 10.78 4.00
C LYS A 136 -10.55 10.28 5.24
N ASN A 137 -10.16 10.72 6.42
CA ASN A 137 -10.77 10.34 7.68
C ASN A 137 -12.18 10.92 7.83
N LYS A 138 -13.06 10.13 8.44
CA LYS A 138 -14.41 10.56 8.82
C LYS A 138 -14.52 10.50 10.34
N LYS A 139 -14.55 11.66 10.99
CA LYS A 139 -14.50 11.74 12.48
C LYS A 139 -13.22 11.03 12.99
N ASN A 140 -13.35 10.03 13.87
CA ASN A 140 -12.22 9.24 14.41
C ASN A 140 -11.99 7.92 13.63
N LEU A 141 -12.42 7.85 12.37
CA LEU A 141 -12.28 6.68 11.53
C LEU A 141 -11.26 6.93 10.43
N LEU A 142 -10.24 6.10 10.37
CA LEU A 142 -9.21 6.09 9.35
C LEU A 142 -9.75 5.43 8.07
N GLY A 143 -9.85 6.21 6.99
CA GLY A 143 -10.23 5.69 5.67
C GLY A 143 -9.02 5.08 4.97
N CYS A 144 -9.03 3.78 4.70
CA CYS A 144 -7.94 3.09 4.00
C CYS A 144 -8.48 2.03 3.03
N ILE A 145 -7.62 1.63 2.10
CA ILE A 145 -7.91 0.53 1.18
C ILE A 145 -7.27 -0.74 1.74
N LEU A 146 -8.04 -1.80 1.89
CA LEU A 146 -7.61 -3.11 2.36
C LEU A 146 -7.98 -4.19 1.35
N LYS A 147 -7.26 -5.30 1.39
CA LYS A 147 -7.64 -6.52 0.67
C LYS A 147 -8.70 -7.27 1.49
N ASN A 148 -9.81 -7.63 0.85
CA ASN A 148 -10.91 -8.35 1.48
C ASN A 148 -10.78 -9.88 1.29
N LYS A 149 -11.73 -10.64 1.86
CA LYS A 149 -11.77 -12.13 1.76
C LYS A 149 -11.92 -12.66 0.33
N ALA A 150 -12.52 -11.90 -0.57
CA ALA A 150 -12.65 -12.26 -1.98
C ALA A 150 -11.37 -11.97 -2.80
N GLY A 151 -10.32 -11.43 -2.16
CA GLY A 151 -9.07 -11.08 -2.84
C GLY A 151 -9.12 -9.74 -3.57
N THR A 152 -10.21 -8.98 -3.45
CA THR A 152 -10.37 -7.65 -4.05
C THR A 152 -9.97 -6.55 -3.07
N LEU A 153 -9.69 -5.36 -3.60
CA LEU A 153 -9.37 -4.18 -2.82
C LEU A 153 -10.64 -3.37 -2.57
N GLU A 154 -10.88 -3.00 -1.31
CA GLU A 154 -12.05 -2.24 -0.90
C GLU A 154 -11.69 -1.17 0.12
N LYS A 155 -12.51 -0.11 0.17
CA LYS A 155 -12.39 0.96 1.15
C LYS A 155 -12.98 0.52 2.49
N HIS A 156 -12.17 0.61 3.53
CA HIS A 156 -12.55 0.33 4.92
C HIS A 156 -12.35 1.55 5.79
N PHE A 157 -13.07 1.56 6.91
CA PHE A 157 -12.94 2.58 7.95
C PHE A 157 -12.53 1.90 9.26
N LEU A 158 -11.31 2.17 9.72
CA LEU A 158 -10.75 1.61 10.94
C LEU A 158 -10.84 2.63 12.08
N LYS A 159 -11.09 2.17 13.29
CA LYS A 159 -10.97 3.04 14.47
C LYS A 159 -9.49 3.31 14.75
N LEU A 160 -9.16 4.59 14.96
CA LEU A 160 -7.84 5.01 15.46
C LEU A 160 -7.78 4.78 16.97
N ASP A 161 -7.66 3.53 17.38
CA ASP A 161 -7.73 3.11 18.78
C ASP A 161 -6.51 2.26 19.20
N LYS A 162 -6.56 1.77 20.45
CA LYS A 162 -5.51 0.93 21.03
C LYS A 162 -5.33 -0.41 20.28
N VAL A 163 -6.37 -0.91 19.61
CA VAL A 163 -6.29 -2.16 18.85
C VAL A 163 -5.45 -1.97 17.60
N LEU A 164 -5.74 -0.93 16.81
CA LEU A 164 -4.95 -0.58 15.64
C LEU A 164 -3.50 -0.27 16.03
N LYS A 165 -3.30 0.54 17.08
CA LYS A 165 -1.95 0.81 17.59
C LYS A 165 -1.21 -0.47 18.00
N GLY A 166 -1.87 -1.41 18.67
CA GLY A 166 -1.30 -2.71 19.01
C GLY A 166 -0.86 -3.53 17.80
N TRP A 167 -1.67 -3.55 16.73
CA TRP A 167 -1.30 -4.21 15.49
C TRP A 167 -0.08 -3.57 14.82
N LEU A 168 0.01 -2.24 14.84
CA LEU A 168 1.15 -1.51 14.27
C LEU A 168 2.42 -1.72 15.09
N ILE A 169 2.33 -1.81 16.41
CA ILE A 169 3.46 -2.18 17.28
C ILE A 169 3.93 -3.61 16.97
N GLU A 170 3.00 -4.55 16.86
CA GLU A 170 3.34 -5.93 16.51
C GLU A 170 3.99 -6.02 15.13
N TYR A 171 3.47 -5.27 14.15
CA TYR A 171 4.08 -5.16 12.83
C TYR A 171 5.52 -4.64 12.92
N SER A 172 5.75 -3.56 13.65
CA SER A 172 7.05 -2.91 13.78
C SER A 172 8.14 -3.77 14.44
N THR A 173 7.73 -4.75 15.24
CA THR A 173 8.66 -5.69 15.89
C THR A 173 9.01 -6.89 15.02
N LYS A 174 8.19 -7.21 14.04
CA LYS A 174 8.35 -8.42 13.20
C LYS A 174 8.89 -8.14 11.80
N TYR A 175 8.59 -6.97 11.28
CA TYR A 175 8.82 -6.59 9.88
C TYR A 175 9.47 -5.22 9.74
#